data_6463f44a6eff8e89ddd972a4cbb81c57
#
_entry.id   6463f44a6eff8e89ddd972a4cbb81c57
#
_cell.length_a   1.000
_cell.length_b   1.000
_cell.length_c   1.000
_cell.angle_alpha   90.00
_cell.angle_beta   90.00
_cell.angle_gamma   90.00
#
_symmetry.space_group_name_H-M   'P 1'
#
loop_
_entity.id
_entity.type
_entity.pdbx_description
1 polymer ?
#
loop_
_entity_poly.entity_id
_entity_poly.type
_entity_poly.pdbx_seq_one_letter_code
_entity_poly.pdbx_strand_id
1 'polypeptide(L)'
;MKISPYEEKYREDMYAICIETGSEDNLVNREHRDFSLLMYCKPYLDHGKCFVLLDEEEKPQGYILCAENGREFFTQMQPYIQKIREMAPSFAHRCDIREYEKYVDEYPAHLHIDIRECYTGHGRGTALMNTLLESLQKDKVKGIMVGVGADNKRAYNFYQKMGFEILEENSMGAVLGKKLSLE
;
A
#
# COMPACT_ATOMS: atom_id res chain seq x y z
N MET A 1 5.71 8.41 -19.46
CA MET A 1 5.79 7.88 -18.08
C MET A 1 6.26 6.44 -18.10
N LYS A 2 7.00 5.99 -17.10
CA LYS A 2 7.66 4.68 -17.01
C LYS A 2 7.41 4.07 -15.61
N ILE A 3 7.22 2.75 -15.52
CA ILE A 3 7.20 2.04 -14.23
C ILE A 3 8.54 1.34 -14.06
N SER A 4 9.15 1.49 -12.89
CA SER A 4 10.45 0.93 -12.54
C SER A 4 10.38 0.26 -11.16
N PRO A 5 11.17 -0.78 -10.87
CA PRO A 5 11.38 -1.21 -9.50
C PRO A 5 11.84 -0.04 -8.63
N TYR A 6 11.46 -0.07 -7.36
CA TYR A 6 11.94 0.91 -6.39
C TYR A 6 13.46 0.82 -6.23
N GLU A 7 14.09 1.98 -6.10
CA GLU A 7 15.49 2.15 -5.73
C GLU A 7 15.61 3.12 -4.57
N GLU A 8 16.61 2.96 -3.71
CA GLU A 8 16.82 3.79 -2.51
C GLU A 8 16.88 5.29 -2.78
N LYS A 9 17.37 5.69 -3.95
CA LYS A 9 17.42 7.10 -4.38
C LYS A 9 16.05 7.77 -4.43
N TYR A 10 14.94 7.00 -4.51
CA TYR A 10 13.56 7.51 -4.56
C TYR A 10 12.90 7.61 -3.20
N ARG A 11 13.56 7.22 -2.10
CA ARG A 11 12.95 7.10 -0.76
C ARG A 11 12.23 8.36 -0.31
N GLU A 12 12.88 9.52 -0.42
CA GLU A 12 12.28 10.79 0.00
C GLU A 12 11.08 11.19 -0.85
N ASP A 13 11.12 10.89 -2.14
CA ASP A 13 9.96 11.11 -3.03
C ASP A 13 8.79 10.21 -2.65
N MET A 14 9.05 8.95 -2.26
CA MET A 14 8.00 8.04 -1.78
C MET A 14 7.35 8.58 -0.51
N TYR A 15 8.14 9.13 0.43
CA TYR A 15 7.61 9.77 1.64
C TYR A 15 6.74 10.99 1.28
N ALA A 16 7.20 11.83 0.37
CA ALA A 16 6.46 12.99 -0.09
C ALA A 16 5.12 12.57 -0.71
N ILE A 17 5.10 11.57 -1.60
CA ILE A 17 3.88 11.04 -2.21
C ILE A 17 2.93 10.52 -1.13
N CYS A 18 3.39 9.70 -0.19
CA CYS A 18 2.58 9.16 0.90
C CYS A 18 1.90 10.26 1.74
N ILE A 19 2.63 11.34 2.02
CA ILE A 19 2.11 12.49 2.77
C ILE A 19 1.08 13.25 1.95
N GLU A 20 1.37 13.55 0.69
CA GLU A 20 0.56 14.39 -0.19
C GLU A 20 -0.74 13.70 -0.63
N THR A 21 -0.72 12.38 -0.81
CA THR A 21 -1.88 11.59 -1.29
C THR A 21 -2.73 11.02 -0.17
N GLY A 22 -2.23 11.05 1.05
CA GLY A 22 -2.96 10.61 2.24
C GLY A 22 -3.97 11.63 2.74
N SER A 23 -4.26 11.58 4.04
CA SER A 23 -5.15 12.57 4.68
C SER A 23 -4.52 13.97 4.66
N GLU A 24 -5.36 15.02 4.47
CA GLU A 24 -4.94 16.42 4.60
C GLU A 24 -4.29 16.71 5.97
N ASP A 25 -4.67 15.96 7.00
CA ASP A 25 -4.04 16.06 8.33
C ASP A 25 -2.52 15.80 8.30
N ASN A 26 -2.02 15.04 7.34
CA ASN A 26 -0.58 14.82 7.16
C ASN A 26 0.21 16.12 6.95
N LEU A 27 -0.42 17.14 6.38
CA LEU A 27 0.22 18.41 6.06
C LEU A 27 0.38 19.30 7.29
N VAL A 28 -0.53 19.19 8.27
CA VAL A 28 -0.64 20.12 9.41
C VAL A 28 -0.36 19.44 10.75
N ASN A 29 -0.49 18.12 10.85
CA ASN A 29 -0.29 17.37 12.07
C ASN A 29 0.94 16.45 11.96
N ARG A 30 1.98 16.75 12.74
CA ARG A 30 3.22 15.98 12.72
C ARG A 30 3.03 14.51 13.14
N GLU A 31 2.26 14.26 14.21
CA GLU A 31 2.01 12.89 14.65
C GLU A 31 1.28 12.08 13.58
N HIS A 32 0.29 12.69 12.90
CA HIS A 32 -0.42 12.02 11.80
C HIS A 32 0.52 11.67 10.65
N ARG A 33 1.42 12.58 10.30
CA ARG A 33 2.45 12.35 9.27
C ARG A 33 3.39 11.20 9.65
N ASP A 34 3.91 11.24 10.88
CA ASP A 34 4.82 10.20 11.39
C ASP A 34 4.12 8.83 11.41
N PHE A 35 2.85 8.78 11.86
CA PHE A 35 2.02 7.59 11.80
C PHE A 35 1.85 7.08 10.37
N SER A 36 1.46 7.94 9.41
CA SER A 36 1.23 7.54 8.02
C SER A 36 2.49 6.95 7.39
N LEU A 37 3.64 7.58 7.59
CA LEU A 37 4.92 7.08 7.07
C LEU A 37 5.32 5.76 7.72
N LEU A 38 5.20 5.62 9.03
CA LEU A 38 5.59 4.43 9.77
C LEU A 38 4.64 3.26 9.56
N MET A 39 3.38 3.53 9.25
CA MET A 39 2.37 2.49 9.04
C MET A 39 2.27 2.06 7.58
N TYR A 40 2.30 3.00 6.64
CA TYR A 40 1.88 2.75 5.25
C TYR A 40 2.98 2.90 4.20
N CYS A 41 4.20 3.36 4.56
CA CYS A 41 5.25 3.59 3.59
C CYS A 41 6.58 2.93 3.97
N LYS A 42 7.22 3.36 5.06
CA LYS A 42 8.57 2.92 5.44
C LYS A 42 8.73 1.40 5.53
N PRO A 43 7.84 0.65 6.20
CA PRO A 43 8.01 -0.80 6.34
C PRO A 43 8.02 -1.52 4.99
N TYR A 44 7.22 -1.04 4.05
CA TYR A 44 7.15 -1.62 2.70
C TYR A 44 8.40 -1.32 1.88
N LEU A 45 8.97 -0.11 2.00
CA LEU A 45 10.22 0.23 1.31
C LEU A 45 11.40 -0.55 1.87
N ASP A 46 11.38 -0.87 3.16
CA ASP A 46 12.46 -1.59 3.84
C ASP A 46 12.37 -3.12 3.63
N HIS A 47 11.16 -3.67 3.48
CA HIS A 47 10.91 -5.11 3.53
C HIS A 47 10.07 -5.67 2.37
N GLY A 48 9.48 -4.83 1.55
CA GLY A 48 8.52 -5.23 0.54
C GLY A 48 9.04 -5.16 -0.89
N LYS A 49 8.16 -5.51 -1.80
CA LYS A 49 8.33 -5.34 -3.24
C LYS A 49 7.61 -4.08 -3.69
N CYS A 50 8.33 -3.15 -4.26
CA CYS A 50 7.80 -1.83 -4.59
C CYS A 50 8.14 -1.44 -6.03
N PHE A 51 7.18 -0.76 -6.69
CA PHE A 51 7.36 -0.17 -8.01
C PHE A 51 6.98 1.31 -7.98
N VAL A 52 7.66 2.08 -8.80
CA VAL A 52 7.56 3.53 -8.87
C VAL A 52 7.07 3.94 -10.26
N LEU A 53 6.12 4.87 -10.29
CA LEU A 53 5.67 5.54 -11.50
C LEU A 53 6.51 6.79 -11.72
N LEU A 54 7.35 6.79 -12.73
CA LEU A 54 8.24 7.89 -13.08
C LEU A 54 7.65 8.73 -14.21
N ASP A 55 7.81 10.05 -14.12
CA ASP A 55 7.48 10.96 -15.22
C ASP A 55 8.59 10.98 -16.30
N GLU A 56 8.52 11.93 -17.22
CA GLU A 56 9.47 12.07 -18.33
C GLU A 56 10.83 12.58 -17.87
N GLU A 57 10.91 13.21 -16.70
CA GLU A 57 12.15 13.66 -16.06
C GLU A 57 12.69 12.61 -15.07
N GLU A 58 12.16 11.39 -15.09
CA GLU A 58 12.47 10.29 -14.17
C GLU A 58 12.21 10.62 -12.68
N LYS A 59 11.26 11.51 -12.39
CA LYS A 59 10.82 11.84 -11.04
C LYS A 59 9.65 10.97 -10.62
N PRO A 60 9.64 10.44 -9.39
CA PRO A 60 8.51 9.67 -8.85
C PRO A 60 7.23 10.51 -8.74
N GLN A 61 6.13 9.99 -9.29
CA GLN A 61 4.81 10.62 -9.25
C GLN A 61 3.73 9.70 -8.66
N GLY A 62 4.09 8.46 -8.37
CA GLY A 62 3.24 7.48 -7.74
C GLY A 62 4.01 6.20 -7.45
N TYR A 63 3.38 5.31 -6.73
CA TYR A 63 3.97 4.02 -6.36
C TYR A 63 2.91 2.93 -6.17
N ILE A 64 3.37 1.70 -6.16
CA ILE A 64 2.69 0.57 -5.55
C ILE A 64 3.67 -0.14 -4.62
N LEU A 65 3.26 -0.31 -3.37
CA LEU A 65 4.01 -0.94 -2.28
C LEU A 65 3.35 -2.25 -1.92
N CYS A 66 4.12 -3.32 -1.75
CA CYS A 66 3.57 -4.63 -1.46
C CYS A 66 4.42 -5.38 -0.44
N ALA A 67 3.77 -5.92 0.59
CA ALA A 67 4.32 -6.99 1.41
C ALA A 67 3.88 -8.32 0.79
N GLU A 68 4.83 -9.16 0.37
CA GLU A 68 4.54 -10.41 -0.35
C GLU A 68 4.14 -11.55 0.58
N ASN A 69 4.56 -11.47 1.85
CA ASN A 69 4.29 -12.44 2.90
C ASN A 69 3.82 -11.74 4.17
N GLY A 70 2.51 -11.70 4.39
CA GLY A 70 1.91 -11.00 5.51
C GLY A 70 2.35 -11.53 6.87
N ARG A 71 2.56 -12.85 7.03
CA ARG A 71 3.03 -13.42 8.30
C ARG A 71 4.42 -12.92 8.68
N GLU A 72 5.33 -12.87 7.72
CA GLU A 72 6.66 -12.31 7.90
C GLU A 72 6.61 -10.80 8.15
N PHE A 73 5.80 -10.11 7.37
CA PHE A 73 5.63 -8.66 7.47
C PHE A 73 5.04 -8.24 8.83
N PHE A 74 4.14 -9.02 9.43
CA PHE A 74 3.63 -8.73 10.77
C PHE A 74 4.74 -8.72 11.82
N THR A 75 5.74 -9.58 11.67
CA THR A 75 6.93 -9.57 12.53
C THR A 75 7.81 -8.34 12.25
N GLN A 76 8.03 -8.02 10.97
CA GLN A 76 8.82 -6.88 10.52
C GLN A 76 8.19 -5.54 10.93
N MET A 77 6.87 -5.47 11.08
CA MET A 77 6.15 -4.28 11.53
C MET A 77 6.37 -3.91 13.01
N GLN A 78 6.78 -4.85 13.86
CA GLN A 78 6.86 -4.59 15.31
C GLN A 78 7.76 -3.39 15.68
N PRO A 79 8.96 -3.20 15.11
CA PRO A 79 9.77 -2.01 15.37
C PRO A 79 9.10 -0.69 14.96
N TYR A 80 8.32 -0.71 13.88
CA TYR A 80 7.60 0.49 13.41
C TYR A 80 6.41 0.81 14.32
N ILE A 81 5.66 -0.21 14.77
CA ILE A 81 4.58 -0.06 15.75
C ILE A 81 5.13 0.54 17.06
N GLN A 82 6.30 0.08 17.51
CA GLN A 82 6.95 0.68 18.68
C GLN A 82 7.29 2.16 18.45
N LYS A 83 7.87 2.50 17.30
CA LYS A 83 8.13 3.90 16.93
C LYS A 83 6.85 4.74 16.84
N ILE A 84 5.74 4.19 16.35
CA ILE A 84 4.45 4.90 16.34
C ILE A 84 4.00 5.23 17.76
N ARG A 85 4.13 4.30 18.71
CA ARG A 85 3.78 4.53 20.12
C ARG A 85 4.62 5.66 20.76
N GLU A 86 5.84 5.84 20.29
CA GLU A 86 6.77 6.87 20.77
C GLU A 86 6.56 8.23 20.08
N MET A 87 6.40 8.24 18.76
CA MET A 87 6.40 9.45 17.92
C MET A 87 5.00 9.96 17.58
N ALA A 88 4.01 9.08 17.58
CA ALA A 88 2.62 9.35 17.21
C ALA A 88 1.62 8.65 18.16
N PRO A 89 1.75 8.87 19.49
CA PRO A 89 0.96 8.14 20.49
C PRO A 89 -0.55 8.30 20.32
N SER A 90 -1.01 9.42 19.80
CA SER A 90 -2.43 9.68 19.50
C SER A 90 -3.01 8.70 18.47
N PHE A 91 -2.16 8.09 17.64
CA PHE A 91 -2.54 7.15 16.57
C PHE A 91 -2.21 5.68 16.90
N ALA A 92 -1.62 5.39 18.05
CA ALA A 92 -1.19 4.04 18.44
C ALA A 92 -2.34 3.01 18.44
N HIS A 93 -3.57 3.46 18.71
CA HIS A 93 -4.78 2.61 18.66
C HIS A 93 -5.14 2.13 17.25
N ARG A 94 -4.57 2.70 16.19
CA ARG A 94 -4.80 2.36 14.78
C ARG A 94 -3.76 1.36 14.23
N CYS A 95 -2.84 0.87 15.06
CA CYS A 95 -1.76 -0.04 14.64
C CYS A 95 -2.18 -1.52 14.66
N ASP A 96 -3.47 -1.83 14.74
CA ASP A 96 -3.93 -3.22 14.74
C ASP A 96 -3.99 -3.76 13.31
N ILE A 97 -3.01 -4.62 12.97
CA ILE A 97 -2.92 -5.29 11.67
C ILE A 97 -3.51 -6.71 11.70
N ARG A 98 -4.05 -7.17 12.85
CA ARG A 98 -4.58 -8.53 13.01
C ARG A 98 -5.82 -8.79 12.18
N GLU A 99 -6.51 -7.77 11.72
CA GLU A 99 -7.65 -7.92 10.82
C GLU A 99 -7.29 -8.66 9.52
N TYR A 100 -6.02 -8.60 9.11
CA TYR A 100 -5.52 -9.32 7.92
C TYR A 100 -5.08 -10.76 8.21
N GLU A 101 -4.80 -11.12 9.47
CA GLU A 101 -4.29 -12.45 9.84
C GLU A 101 -5.20 -13.58 9.38
N LYS A 102 -6.51 -13.38 9.43
CA LYS A 102 -7.50 -14.40 9.02
C LYS A 102 -7.50 -14.70 7.52
N TYR A 103 -6.94 -13.83 6.69
CA TYR A 103 -6.89 -14.00 5.24
C TYR A 103 -5.51 -14.37 4.71
N VAL A 104 -4.47 -14.28 5.53
CA VAL A 104 -3.07 -14.36 5.10
C VAL A 104 -2.69 -15.71 4.47
N ASP A 105 -3.41 -16.78 4.75
CA ASP A 105 -3.14 -18.09 4.16
C ASP A 105 -3.62 -18.18 2.70
N GLU A 106 -4.69 -17.49 2.35
CA GLU A 106 -5.21 -17.44 0.99
C GLU A 106 -4.71 -16.22 0.20
N TYR A 107 -4.46 -15.11 0.90
CA TYR A 107 -4.02 -13.83 0.36
C TYR A 107 -2.78 -13.34 1.12
N PRO A 108 -1.63 -14.01 0.92
CA PRO A 108 -0.42 -13.70 1.70
C PRO A 108 0.14 -12.30 1.43
N ALA A 109 -0.07 -11.75 0.24
CA ALA A 109 0.39 -10.42 -0.08
C ALA A 109 -0.65 -9.35 0.27
N HIS A 110 -0.18 -8.14 0.61
CA HIS A 110 -1.04 -6.96 0.73
C HIS A 110 -0.32 -5.71 0.23
N LEU A 111 -1.10 -4.70 -0.19
CA LEU A 111 -0.58 -3.56 -0.94
C LEU A 111 -1.09 -2.20 -0.46
N HIS A 112 -0.32 -1.16 -0.84
CA HIS A 112 -0.76 0.23 -0.94
C HIS A 112 -0.40 0.77 -2.32
N ILE A 113 -1.26 1.63 -2.89
CA ILE A 113 -1.02 2.30 -4.17
C ILE A 113 -1.46 3.75 -4.07
N ASP A 114 -0.55 4.65 -4.40
CA ASP A 114 -0.79 6.09 -4.39
C ASP A 114 -0.19 6.76 -5.63
N ILE A 115 -0.89 7.71 -6.19
CA ILE A 115 -0.46 8.51 -7.34
C ILE A 115 -0.89 9.95 -7.08
N ARG A 116 0.03 10.91 -7.22
CA ARG A 116 -0.27 12.34 -7.12
C ARG A 116 -1.45 12.71 -8.01
N GLU A 117 -2.34 13.57 -7.55
CA GLU A 117 -3.63 13.89 -8.20
C GLU A 117 -3.46 14.27 -9.68
N CYS A 118 -2.50 15.15 -9.99
CA CYS A 118 -2.22 15.59 -11.36
C CYS A 118 -1.68 14.48 -12.29
N TYR A 119 -1.28 13.35 -11.73
CA TYR A 119 -0.81 12.17 -12.48
C TYR A 119 -1.79 11.00 -12.45
N THR A 120 -2.98 11.19 -11.88
CA THR A 120 -4.02 10.14 -11.90
C THR A 120 -4.67 10.02 -13.30
N GLY A 121 -5.42 8.95 -13.52
CA GLY A 121 -6.07 8.69 -14.81
C GLY A 121 -5.14 8.03 -15.84
N HIS A 122 -5.57 8.04 -17.10
CA HIS A 122 -4.84 7.45 -18.25
C HIS A 122 -4.37 5.99 -18.05
N GLY A 123 -5.05 5.22 -17.20
CA GLY A 123 -4.68 3.82 -16.93
C GLY A 123 -3.42 3.62 -16.05
N ARG A 124 -2.85 4.66 -15.47
CA ARG A 124 -1.58 4.57 -14.72
C ARG A 124 -1.67 3.71 -13.47
N GLY A 125 -2.76 3.83 -12.71
CA GLY A 125 -3.01 2.92 -11.57
C GLY A 125 -3.16 1.47 -12.01
N THR A 126 -3.86 1.22 -13.11
CA THR A 126 -3.99 -0.11 -13.72
C THR A 126 -2.63 -0.66 -14.15
N ALA A 127 -1.78 0.17 -14.74
CA ALA A 127 -0.43 -0.25 -15.15
C ALA A 127 0.45 -0.63 -13.94
N LEU A 128 0.45 0.18 -12.86
CA LEU A 128 1.15 -0.14 -11.61
C LEU A 128 0.63 -1.46 -11.01
N MET A 129 -0.69 -1.62 -10.94
CA MET A 129 -1.31 -2.85 -10.41
C MET A 129 -0.91 -4.07 -11.24
N ASN A 130 -1.01 -4.00 -12.56
CA ASN A 130 -0.65 -5.12 -13.42
C ASN A 130 0.84 -5.49 -13.27
N THR A 131 1.73 -4.49 -13.20
CA THR A 131 3.16 -4.73 -12.95
C THR A 131 3.40 -5.50 -11.66
N LEU A 132 2.70 -5.13 -10.57
CA LEU A 132 2.79 -5.86 -9.31
C LEU A 132 2.22 -7.27 -9.43
N LEU A 133 1.02 -7.43 -9.99
CA LEU A 133 0.35 -8.74 -10.10
C LEU A 133 1.18 -9.72 -10.93
N GLU A 134 1.75 -9.29 -12.06
CA GLU A 134 2.66 -10.09 -12.89
C GLU A 134 3.91 -10.52 -12.12
N SER A 135 4.47 -9.62 -11.31
CA SER A 135 5.63 -9.95 -10.47
C SER A 135 5.27 -10.99 -9.40
N LEU A 136 4.15 -10.82 -8.71
CA LEU A 136 3.69 -11.76 -7.68
C LEU A 136 3.36 -13.15 -8.26
N GLN A 137 2.79 -13.21 -9.48
CA GLN A 137 2.54 -14.47 -10.18
C GLN A 137 3.84 -15.22 -10.51
N LYS A 138 4.87 -14.50 -10.99
CA LYS A 138 6.21 -15.08 -11.21
C LYS A 138 6.81 -15.67 -9.94
N ASP A 139 6.57 -15.03 -8.79
CA ASP A 139 7.03 -15.48 -7.48
C ASP A 139 6.08 -16.51 -6.82
N LYS A 140 5.05 -16.95 -7.57
CA LYS A 140 4.06 -17.94 -7.13
C LYS A 140 3.31 -17.55 -5.86
N VAL A 141 3.05 -16.27 -5.67
CA VAL A 141 2.19 -15.77 -4.59
C VAL A 141 0.74 -16.10 -4.90
N LYS A 142 0.04 -16.75 -3.96
CA LYS A 142 -1.31 -17.30 -4.18
C LYS A 142 -2.39 -16.25 -4.35
N GLY A 143 -2.24 -15.10 -3.69
CA GLY A 143 -3.24 -14.06 -3.67
C GLY A 143 -2.74 -12.79 -2.98
N ILE A 144 -3.48 -11.74 -3.19
CA ILE A 144 -3.19 -10.40 -2.65
C ILE A 144 -4.47 -9.78 -2.09
N MET A 145 -4.35 -9.05 -1.00
CA MET A 145 -5.46 -8.31 -0.38
C MET A 145 -5.12 -6.84 -0.19
N VAL A 146 -6.16 -6.05 0.05
CA VAL A 146 -6.07 -4.63 0.35
C VAL A 146 -7.20 -4.20 1.26
N GLY A 147 -6.91 -3.33 2.22
CA GLY A 147 -7.90 -2.63 3.03
C GLY A 147 -8.28 -1.29 2.39
N VAL A 148 -9.57 -0.98 2.39
CA VAL A 148 -10.10 0.27 1.84
C VAL A 148 -11.06 0.90 2.86
N GLY A 149 -10.80 2.15 3.24
CA GLY A 149 -11.69 2.89 4.14
C GLY A 149 -13.07 3.14 3.50
N ALA A 150 -14.13 3.20 4.33
CA ALA A 150 -15.51 3.33 3.88
C ALA A 150 -15.77 4.55 2.98
N ASP A 151 -15.05 5.63 3.22
CA ASP A 151 -15.18 6.89 2.46
C ASP A 151 -14.42 6.86 1.12
N ASN A 152 -13.51 5.91 0.91
CA ASN A 152 -12.68 5.85 -0.31
C ASN A 152 -13.34 5.05 -1.44
N LYS A 153 -14.49 5.54 -1.91
CA LYS A 153 -15.25 4.92 -3.01
C LYS A 153 -14.44 4.80 -4.31
N ARG A 154 -13.51 5.72 -4.53
CA ARG A 154 -12.65 5.71 -5.73
C ARG A 154 -11.73 4.49 -5.71
N ALA A 155 -11.04 4.24 -4.61
CA ALA A 155 -10.17 3.07 -4.45
C ALA A 155 -11.00 1.77 -4.49
N TYR A 156 -12.13 1.73 -3.79
CA TYR A 156 -13.04 0.58 -3.80
C TYR A 156 -13.44 0.17 -5.23
N ASN A 157 -13.94 1.13 -6.03
CA ASN A 157 -14.31 0.88 -7.42
C ASN A 157 -13.12 0.48 -8.29
N PHE A 158 -11.93 1.03 -8.02
CA PHE A 158 -10.71 0.66 -8.74
C PHE A 158 -10.35 -0.80 -8.50
N TYR A 159 -10.33 -1.24 -7.23
CA TYR A 159 -9.99 -2.64 -6.93
C TYR A 159 -11.02 -3.63 -7.48
N GLN A 160 -12.32 -3.31 -7.42
CA GLN A 160 -13.34 -4.15 -8.06
C GLN A 160 -13.11 -4.27 -9.59
N LYS A 161 -12.79 -3.18 -10.27
CA LYS A 161 -12.43 -3.21 -11.71
C LYS A 161 -11.18 -4.04 -12.01
N MET A 162 -10.24 -4.09 -11.04
CA MET A 162 -9.05 -4.94 -11.11
C MET A 162 -9.33 -6.42 -10.76
N GLY A 163 -10.59 -6.78 -10.49
CA GLY A 163 -11.03 -8.15 -10.20
C GLY A 163 -10.76 -8.59 -8.77
N PHE A 164 -10.66 -7.64 -7.82
CA PHE A 164 -10.69 -7.95 -6.40
C PHE A 164 -12.13 -8.19 -5.95
N GLU A 165 -12.31 -9.17 -5.09
CA GLU A 165 -13.60 -9.55 -4.47
C GLU A 165 -13.63 -9.09 -3.03
N ILE A 166 -14.83 -8.79 -2.50
CA ILE A 166 -15.01 -8.38 -1.11
C ILE A 166 -14.84 -9.62 -0.22
N LEU A 167 -13.87 -9.60 0.68
CA LEU A 167 -13.67 -10.61 1.71
C LEU A 167 -14.43 -10.26 2.98
N GLU A 168 -14.48 -8.98 3.32
CA GLU A 168 -15.19 -8.43 4.46
C GLU A 168 -15.55 -6.97 4.22
N GLU A 169 -16.69 -6.54 4.73
CA GLU A 169 -17.13 -5.14 4.71
C GLU A 169 -17.84 -4.80 6.01
N ASN A 170 -17.56 -3.62 6.52
CA ASN A 170 -18.21 -3.07 7.72
C ASN A 170 -18.28 -1.53 7.64
N SER A 171 -18.75 -0.87 8.71
CA SER A 171 -18.87 0.59 8.74
C SER A 171 -17.53 1.35 8.65
N MET A 172 -16.40 0.68 8.89
CA MET A 172 -15.06 1.29 8.84
C MET A 172 -14.43 1.17 7.44
N GLY A 173 -14.85 0.18 6.65
CA GLY A 173 -14.32 -0.08 5.32
C GLY A 173 -14.51 -1.51 4.87
N ALA A 174 -13.70 -1.92 3.90
CA ALA A 174 -13.71 -3.25 3.33
C ALA A 174 -12.29 -3.83 3.21
N VAL A 175 -12.19 -5.14 3.32
CA VAL A 175 -11.02 -5.91 2.89
C VAL A 175 -11.40 -6.58 1.56
N LEU A 176 -10.61 -6.33 0.54
CA LEU A 176 -10.78 -6.95 -0.77
C LEU A 176 -9.59 -7.85 -1.07
N GLY A 177 -9.85 -8.97 -1.72
CA GLY A 177 -8.82 -9.95 -2.10
C GLY A 177 -8.91 -10.38 -3.54
N LYS A 178 -7.76 -10.74 -4.12
CA LYS A 178 -7.66 -11.31 -5.46
C LYS A 178 -6.78 -12.54 -5.43
N LYS A 179 -7.32 -13.68 -5.85
CA LYS A 179 -6.52 -14.89 -6.10
C LYS A 179 -5.69 -14.72 -7.35
N LEU A 180 -4.46 -15.17 -7.30
CA LEU A 180 -3.53 -15.13 -8.42
C LEU A 180 -3.42 -16.54 -9.02
N SER A 181 -3.55 -16.64 -10.34
CA SER A 181 -3.34 -17.89 -11.05
C SER A 181 -1.87 -18.27 -10.96
N LEU A 182 -1.60 -19.45 -10.45
CA LEU A 182 -0.26 -20.05 -10.44
C LEU A 182 -0.17 -20.91 -11.73
N GLU A 183 0.32 -20.33 -12.81
CA GLU A 183 0.65 -21.09 -14.02
C GLU A 183 1.96 -21.85 -13.86
#